data_63319360ea3df4a6b61b1ed00885a28c
#
_entry.id   63319360ea3df4a6b61b1ed00885a28c
#
_cell.length_a   1.000
_cell.length_b   1.000
_cell.length_c   1.000
_cell.angle_alpha   90.00
_cell.angle_beta   90.00
_cell.angle_gamma   90.00
#
_symmetry.space_group_name_H-M   'P 1'
#
loop_
_entity.id
_entity.type
_entity.pdbx_description
1 polymer ?
#
loop_
_entity_poly.entity_id
_entity_poly.type
_entity_poly.pdbx_seq_one_letter_code
_entity_poly.pdbx_strand_id
1 'polypeptide(L)'
;LYQGNYIVDLAKEAKENKVPDERVKEFAIEKNLEQIKQSLGKFGVKFDIWFKESSLSESDEIKSILTHLEHSGLSYKKDGALWFRGEKFGLEKDVVLVKSNGQGTYLLSDFAYAKNKLSRDFDLNIYIFGADHHDDIKRLKAGLKALGLAEDKFIILLHQLVALKKGEEILRMAKRKGIYIALDDLLSQIPKDVARYFFLEKSLDTHLEFDLELAKEQSSKNPVYYIQYAFARINSIFEKAGNVKMESNLELIKEKEELDLIRYFVRFPEIIFEISKNYQVHHLPQYALELANRFHRFYEKHRIISEDERLTQGRLSLVKSVQLVLGESLNLMGIASPKRM
;
A
#
# COMPACT_ATOMS: atom_id res chain seq x y z
N LEU A 1 1.01 13.94 25.99
CA LEU A 1 1.26 15.06 25.09
C LEU A 1 2.29 14.62 24.06
N TYR A 2 2.07 14.96 22.79
CA TYR A 2 3.04 14.72 21.72
C TYR A 2 4.24 15.64 21.88
N GLN A 3 5.43 15.12 21.61
CA GLN A 3 6.69 15.86 21.66
C GLN A 3 7.32 15.85 20.26
N GLY A 4 8.03 16.91 19.92
CA GLY A 4 8.75 17.00 18.65
C GLY A 4 8.85 18.45 18.15
N ASN A 5 9.89 18.72 17.36
CA ASN A 5 10.15 20.07 16.82
C ASN A 5 9.01 20.60 15.96
N TYR A 6 8.29 19.72 15.25
CA TYR A 6 7.15 20.12 14.41
C TYR A 6 6.06 20.87 15.18
N ILE A 7 5.85 20.58 16.48
CA ILE A 7 4.87 21.33 17.32
C ILE A 7 5.37 22.75 17.56
N VAL A 8 6.69 22.90 17.81
CA VAL A 8 7.31 24.21 18.01
C VAL A 8 7.22 25.04 16.73
N ASP A 9 7.45 24.42 15.59
CA ASP A 9 7.40 25.08 14.28
C ASP A 9 5.97 25.49 13.92
N LEU A 10 4.97 24.65 14.15
CA LEU A 10 3.55 24.99 14.02
C LEU A 10 3.13 26.14 14.93
N ALA A 11 3.63 26.16 16.17
CA ALA A 11 3.33 27.24 17.12
C ALA A 11 3.94 28.58 16.65
N LYS A 12 5.16 28.57 16.10
CA LYS A 12 5.80 29.77 15.52
C LYS A 12 4.99 30.25 14.30
N GLU A 13 4.66 29.34 13.40
CA GLU A 13 3.90 29.68 12.19
C GLU A 13 2.51 30.24 12.54
N ALA A 14 1.82 29.65 13.52
CA ALA A 14 0.54 30.17 14.00
C ALA A 14 0.68 31.60 14.55
N LYS A 15 1.75 31.88 15.31
CA LYS A 15 2.03 33.20 15.87
C LYS A 15 2.36 34.24 14.77
N GLU A 16 3.20 33.87 13.80
CA GLU A 16 3.55 34.70 12.65
C GLU A 16 2.34 35.06 11.80
N ASN A 17 1.44 34.11 11.60
CA ASN A 17 0.17 34.31 10.87
C ASN A 17 -0.94 34.95 11.73
N LYS A 18 -0.65 35.32 12.99
CA LYS A 18 -1.61 35.92 13.94
C LYS A 18 -2.89 35.13 14.07
N VAL A 19 -2.78 33.79 14.10
CA VAL A 19 -3.92 32.89 14.25
C VAL A 19 -4.52 33.06 15.66
N PRO A 20 -5.84 33.34 15.77
CA PRO A 20 -6.52 33.41 17.07
C PRO A 20 -6.40 32.11 17.87
N ASP A 21 -6.31 32.20 19.19
CA ASP A 21 -6.09 31.04 20.08
C ASP A 21 -7.16 29.95 19.86
N GLU A 22 -8.40 30.33 19.67
CA GLU A 22 -9.52 29.41 19.40
C GLU A 22 -9.40 28.66 18.09
N ARG A 23 -8.58 29.15 17.14
CA ARG A 23 -8.36 28.55 15.82
C ARG A 23 -7.02 27.85 15.66
N VAL A 24 -6.15 27.88 16.68
CA VAL A 24 -4.81 27.26 16.61
C VAL A 24 -4.91 25.75 16.37
N LYS A 25 -5.90 25.08 16.95
CA LYS A 25 -6.12 23.64 16.75
C LYS A 25 -6.44 23.31 15.29
N GLU A 26 -7.39 24.02 14.70
CA GLU A 26 -7.81 23.85 13.29
C GLU A 26 -6.63 24.15 12.35
N PHE A 27 -5.93 25.25 12.58
CA PHE A 27 -4.73 25.63 11.83
C PHE A 27 -3.68 24.52 11.84
N ALA A 28 -3.36 23.98 13.04
CA ALA A 28 -2.36 22.92 13.18
C ALA A 28 -2.80 21.62 12.47
N ILE A 29 -4.09 21.27 12.51
CA ILE A 29 -4.64 20.11 11.80
C ILE A 29 -4.52 20.32 10.28
N GLU A 30 -4.90 21.49 9.76
CA GLU A 30 -4.85 21.79 8.34
C GLU A 30 -3.41 21.75 7.81
N LYS A 31 -2.46 22.34 8.53
CA LYS A 31 -1.03 22.33 8.15
C LYS A 31 -0.44 20.92 8.15
N ASN A 32 -0.69 20.15 9.20
CA ASN A 32 -0.24 18.75 9.24
C ASN A 32 -0.86 17.93 8.11
N LEU A 33 -2.15 18.12 7.81
CA LEU A 33 -2.83 17.40 6.75
C LEU A 33 -2.27 17.78 5.37
N GLU A 34 -1.96 19.05 5.16
CA GLU A 34 -1.31 19.52 3.92
C GLU A 34 0.07 18.87 3.75
N GLN A 35 0.88 18.84 4.79
CA GLN A 35 2.19 18.17 4.77
C GLN A 35 2.05 16.66 4.49
N ILE A 36 1.11 15.98 5.12
CA ILE A 36 0.83 14.56 4.87
C ILE A 36 0.47 14.33 3.41
N LYS A 37 -0.41 15.18 2.83
CA LYS A 37 -0.78 15.09 1.41
C LYS A 37 0.42 15.26 0.48
N GLN A 38 1.29 16.22 0.78
CA GLN A 38 2.51 16.46 0.00
C GLN A 38 3.47 15.27 0.07
N SER A 39 3.74 14.75 1.27
CA SER A 39 4.62 13.60 1.48
C SER A 39 4.11 12.35 0.78
N LEU A 40 2.81 12.05 0.91
CA LEU A 40 2.17 10.93 0.21
C LEU A 40 2.18 11.15 -1.32
N GLY A 41 1.97 12.38 -1.79
CA GLY A 41 2.08 12.72 -3.21
C GLY A 41 3.48 12.45 -3.77
N LYS A 42 4.55 12.82 -3.05
CA LYS A 42 5.94 12.48 -3.41
C LYS A 42 6.16 10.96 -3.48
N PHE A 43 5.54 10.22 -2.58
CA PHE A 43 5.58 8.75 -2.58
C PHE A 43 4.71 8.12 -3.67
N GLY A 44 3.88 8.90 -4.36
CA GLY A 44 2.97 8.43 -5.41
C GLY A 44 1.68 7.81 -4.86
N VAL A 45 1.28 8.18 -3.65
CA VAL A 45 -0.01 7.80 -3.04
C VAL A 45 -0.94 9.01 -3.08
N LYS A 46 -2.14 8.80 -3.63
CA LYS A 46 -3.20 9.81 -3.70
C LYS A 46 -4.49 9.26 -3.11
N PHE A 47 -5.16 10.08 -2.33
CA PHE A 47 -6.49 9.78 -1.79
C PHE A 47 -7.53 10.65 -2.47
N ASP A 48 -8.62 10.08 -2.92
CA ASP A 48 -9.75 10.80 -3.50
C ASP A 48 -10.57 11.51 -2.41
N ILE A 49 -10.68 10.89 -1.24
CA ILE A 49 -11.45 11.40 -0.11
C ILE A 49 -10.59 11.47 1.14
N TRP A 50 -10.51 12.65 1.74
CA TRP A 50 -9.93 12.90 3.06
C TRP A 50 -11.06 13.09 4.06
N PHE A 51 -11.47 11.99 4.69
CA PHE A 51 -12.62 11.95 5.57
C PHE A 51 -12.27 12.47 6.97
N LYS A 52 -13.06 13.43 7.49
CA LYS A 52 -12.89 13.95 8.84
C LYS A 52 -13.78 13.16 9.81
N GLU A 53 -13.19 12.46 10.79
CA GLU A 53 -13.94 11.74 11.83
C GLU A 53 -14.91 12.65 12.58
N SER A 54 -14.52 13.92 12.81
CA SER A 54 -15.39 14.91 13.47
C SER A 54 -16.74 15.11 12.77
N SER A 55 -16.82 14.88 11.45
CA SER A 55 -18.08 14.97 10.72
C SER A 55 -19.09 13.90 11.10
N LEU A 56 -18.63 12.78 11.68
CA LEU A 56 -19.51 11.71 12.16
C LEU A 56 -20.23 12.11 13.45
N SER A 57 -19.59 12.87 14.34
CA SER A 57 -20.17 13.25 15.63
C SER A 57 -21.40 14.16 15.48
N GLU A 58 -21.49 14.88 14.37
CA GLU A 58 -22.57 15.78 14.01
C GLU A 58 -23.58 15.12 13.06
N SER A 59 -23.31 13.90 12.62
CA SER A 59 -24.12 13.20 11.62
C SER A 59 -25.28 12.43 12.23
N ASP A 60 -26.30 12.22 11.40
CA ASP A 60 -27.46 11.39 11.77
C ASP A 60 -27.10 9.89 11.80
N GLU A 61 -25.93 9.48 11.28
CA GLU A 61 -25.46 8.10 11.31
C GLU A 61 -25.28 7.58 12.73
N ILE A 62 -24.62 8.35 13.62
CA ILE A 62 -24.44 7.95 15.02
C ILE A 62 -25.79 7.79 15.72
N LYS A 63 -26.71 8.76 15.55
CA LYS A 63 -28.05 8.68 16.12
C LYS A 63 -28.83 7.45 15.63
N SER A 64 -28.77 7.22 14.32
CA SER A 64 -29.40 6.07 13.66
C SER A 64 -28.87 4.74 14.22
N ILE A 65 -27.53 4.63 14.42
CA ILE A 65 -26.91 3.42 14.99
C ILE A 65 -27.37 3.20 16.44
N LEU A 66 -27.31 4.23 17.25
CA LEU A 66 -27.74 4.12 18.65
C LEU A 66 -29.23 3.71 18.76
N THR A 67 -30.09 4.33 17.96
CA THR A 67 -31.50 3.99 17.89
C THR A 67 -31.73 2.54 17.44
N HIS A 68 -30.99 2.09 16.41
CA HIS A 68 -31.07 0.70 15.92
C HIS A 68 -30.67 -0.30 17.01
N LEU A 69 -29.53 -0.08 17.68
CA LEU A 69 -29.02 -0.97 18.72
C LEU A 69 -29.94 -1.00 19.97
N GLU A 70 -30.58 0.12 20.29
CA GLU A 70 -31.55 0.20 21.40
C GLU A 70 -32.82 -0.58 21.05
N HIS A 71 -33.46 -0.32 19.90
CA HIS A 71 -34.68 -1.01 19.48
C HIS A 71 -34.48 -2.52 19.29
N SER A 72 -33.28 -2.93 18.86
CA SER A 72 -32.93 -4.35 18.70
C SER A 72 -32.53 -5.04 20.01
N GLY A 73 -32.52 -4.33 21.14
CA GLY A 73 -32.05 -4.86 22.43
C GLY A 73 -30.59 -5.26 22.45
N LEU A 74 -29.79 -4.63 21.58
CA LEU A 74 -28.34 -4.87 21.42
C LEU A 74 -27.49 -3.86 22.19
N SER A 75 -28.11 -2.90 22.87
CA SER A 75 -27.47 -2.00 23.81
C SER A 75 -28.20 -1.96 25.15
N TYR A 76 -27.51 -1.51 26.20
CA TYR A 76 -28.05 -1.30 27.52
C TYR A 76 -27.29 -0.25 28.30
N LYS A 77 -27.91 0.39 29.26
CA LYS A 77 -27.29 1.37 30.17
C LYS A 77 -26.75 0.69 31.43
N LYS A 78 -25.51 0.98 31.78
CA LYS A 78 -24.87 0.55 33.02
C LYS A 78 -23.84 1.60 33.47
N ASP A 79 -23.87 1.96 34.74
CA ASP A 79 -22.97 2.93 35.39
C ASP A 79 -22.87 4.27 34.60
N GLY A 80 -24.01 4.75 34.12
CA GLY A 80 -24.13 5.99 33.36
C GLY A 80 -23.63 5.91 31.91
N ALA A 81 -23.05 4.79 31.47
CA ALA A 81 -22.58 4.55 30.13
C ALA A 81 -23.52 3.70 29.30
N LEU A 82 -23.47 3.80 27.97
CA LEU A 82 -24.19 2.93 27.04
C LEU A 82 -23.25 1.83 26.54
N TRP A 83 -23.68 0.58 26.73
CA TRP A 83 -22.92 -0.61 26.39
C TRP A 83 -23.53 -1.34 25.20
N PHE A 84 -22.66 -1.89 24.34
CA PHE A 84 -23.01 -2.82 23.26
C PHE A 84 -22.89 -4.26 23.74
N ARG A 85 -23.88 -5.10 23.44
CA ARG A 85 -23.91 -6.53 23.78
C ARG A 85 -22.97 -7.32 22.83
N GLY A 86 -21.70 -7.07 22.95
CA GLY A 86 -20.66 -7.65 22.08
C GLY A 86 -20.52 -9.17 22.22
N GLU A 87 -20.80 -9.72 23.43
CA GLU A 87 -20.77 -11.17 23.68
C GLU A 87 -21.71 -11.93 22.73
N LYS A 88 -22.88 -11.35 22.37
CA LYS A 88 -23.79 -11.93 21.40
C LYS A 88 -23.20 -12.12 20.01
N PHE A 89 -22.13 -11.41 19.70
CA PHE A 89 -21.45 -11.42 18.41
C PHE A 89 -20.01 -11.97 18.47
N GLY A 90 -19.71 -12.71 19.56
CA GLY A 90 -18.44 -13.42 19.71
C GLY A 90 -17.30 -12.61 20.32
N LEU A 91 -17.58 -11.46 20.93
CA LEU A 91 -16.59 -10.77 21.75
C LEU A 91 -16.52 -11.43 23.15
N GLU A 92 -15.35 -11.34 23.79
CA GLU A 92 -15.13 -11.87 25.15
C GLU A 92 -15.97 -11.15 26.21
N LYS A 93 -16.34 -9.90 25.94
CA LYS A 93 -17.15 -9.05 26.83
C LYS A 93 -17.88 -7.97 26.06
N ASP A 94 -18.92 -7.43 26.68
CA ASP A 94 -19.64 -6.25 26.20
C ASP A 94 -18.68 -5.03 26.20
N VAL A 95 -18.94 -4.07 25.32
CA VAL A 95 -18.06 -2.89 25.12
C VAL A 95 -18.85 -1.58 25.19
N VAL A 96 -18.22 -0.54 25.71
CA VAL A 96 -18.81 0.79 25.84
C VAL A 96 -18.89 1.48 24.48
N LEU A 97 -20.07 1.97 24.12
CA LEU A 97 -20.30 2.83 22.94
C LEU A 97 -20.28 4.32 23.31
N VAL A 98 -20.96 4.66 24.43
CA VAL A 98 -21.01 6.03 24.93
C VAL A 98 -20.60 6.01 26.40
N LYS A 99 -19.61 6.83 26.75
CA LYS A 99 -19.10 6.97 28.12
C LYS A 99 -20.15 7.67 29.03
N SER A 100 -19.94 7.59 30.34
CA SER A 100 -20.81 8.25 31.33
C SER A 100 -20.83 9.79 31.19
N ASN A 101 -19.85 10.39 30.59
CA ASN A 101 -19.80 11.82 30.28
C ASN A 101 -20.51 12.19 28.96
N GLY A 102 -21.18 11.26 28.30
CA GLY A 102 -21.90 11.45 27.03
C GLY A 102 -21.02 11.39 25.77
N GLN A 103 -19.70 11.21 25.90
CA GLN A 103 -18.81 11.11 24.75
C GLN A 103 -18.86 9.71 24.13
N GLY A 104 -19.01 9.65 22.78
CA GLY A 104 -18.84 8.42 22.02
C GLY A 104 -17.42 7.85 22.15
N THR A 105 -17.30 6.53 22.05
CA THR A 105 -16.00 5.85 21.93
C THR A 105 -15.57 5.77 20.46
N TYR A 106 -14.31 5.45 20.23
CA TYR A 106 -13.81 5.16 18.87
C TYR A 106 -14.63 4.05 18.18
N LEU A 107 -15.06 3.04 18.94
CA LEU A 107 -15.88 1.96 18.38
C LEU A 107 -17.19 2.45 17.77
N LEU A 108 -17.84 3.42 18.40
CA LEU A 108 -19.06 4.02 17.87
C LEU A 108 -18.78 4.81 16.58
N SER A 109 -17.67 5.53 16.54
CA SER A 109 -17.18 6.21 15.33
C SER A 109 -16.87 5.21 14.22
N ASP A 110 -16.24 4.07 14.55
CA ASP A 110 -15.93 3.01 13.58
C ASP A 110 -17.18 2.40 12.96
N PHE A 111 -18.23 2.17 13.76
CA PHE A 111 -19.53 1.71 13.27
C PHE A 111 -20.17 2.73 12.31
N ALA A 112 -20.15 4.00 12.69
CA ALA A 112 -20.69 5.07 11.85
C ALA A 112 -19.90 5.21 10.55
N TYR A 113 -18.57 5.11 10.62
CA TYR A 113 -17.73 5.18 9.44
C TYR A 113 -17.90 3.99 8.50
N ALA A 114 -18.06 2.78 9.03
CA ALA A 114 -18.39 1.61 8.23
C ALA A 114 -19.71 1.77 7.47
N LYS A 115 -20.76 2.27 8.16
CA LYS A 115 -22.05 2.60 7.52
C LYS A 115 -21.88 3.67 6.43
N ASN A 116 -21.12 4.75 6.71
CA ASN A 116 -20.81 5.79 5.73
C ASN A 116 -20.07 5.25 4.51
N LYS A 117 -19.11 4.31 4.69
CA LYS A 117 -18.41 3.69 3.55
C LYS A 117 -19.36 2.90 2.65
N LEU A 118 -20.28 2.14 3.21
CA LEU A 118 -21.29 1.40 2.43
C LEU A 118 -22.19 2.34 1.61
N SER A 119 -22.51 3.54 2.14
CA SER A 119 -23.34 4.51 1.42
C SER A 119 -22.65 5.15 0.21
N ARG A 120 -21.36 4.90 0.01
CA ARG A 120 -20.58 5.37 -1.16
C ARG A 120 -20.74 4.48 -2.40
N ASP A 121 -21.51 3.41 -2.29
CA ASP A 121 -21.87 2.49 -3.38
C ASP A 121 -20.69 1.78 -4.05
N PHE A 122 -19.64 1.47 -3.27
CA PHE A 122 -18.56 0.60 -3.71
C PHE A 122 -18.94 -0.86 -3.52
N ASP A 123 -18.55 -1.70 -4.48
CA ASP A 123 -18.75 -3.17 -4.40
C ASP A 123 -17.95 -3.77 -3.25
N LEU A 124 -16.79 -3.20 -2.93
CA LEU A 124 -15.86 -3.71 -1.95
C LEU A 124 -15.20 -2.60 -1.15
N ASN A 125 -15.16 -2.78 0.18
CA ASN A 125 -14.50 -1.89 1.11
C ASN A 125 -13.29 -2.61 1.72
N ILE A 126 -12.08 -2.19 1.37
CA ILE A 126 -10.86 -2.79 1.89
C ILE A 126 -10.32 -1.91 3.02
N TYR A 127 -10.22 -2.50 4.21
CA TYR A 127 -9.59 -1.88 5.38
C TYR A 127 -8.17 -2.42 5.54
N ILE A 128 -7.22 -1.54 5.75
CA ILE A 128 -5.83 -1.89 6.05
C ILE A 128 -5.53 -1.37 7.46
N PHE A 129 -5.31 -2.29 8.40
CA PHE A 129 -4.98 -1.98 9.78
C PHE A 129 -3.56 -2.44 10.12
N GLY A 130 -2.91 -1.74 11.07
CA GLY A 130 -1.72 -2.26 11.72
C GLY A 130 -2.04 -3.48 12.59
N ALA A 131 -1.06 -4.34 12.82
CA ALA A 131 -1.24 -5.56 13.61
C ALA A 131 -1.62 -5.30 15.08
N ASP A 132 -1.34 -4.09 15.59
CA ASP A 132 -1.75 -3.62 16.91
C ASP A 132 -3.28 -3.39 17.05
N HIS A 133 -4.03 -3.37 15.94
CA HIS A 133 -5.48 -3.21 15.91
C HIS A 133 -6.28 -4.53 15.83
N HIS A 134 -5.67 -5.66 16.16
CA HIS A 134 -6.32 -6.97 16.05
C HIS A 134 -7.65 -7.06 16.81
N ASP A 135 -7.73 -6.52 18.03
CA ASP A 135 -8.95 -6.51 18.83
C ASP A 135 -10.01 -5.52 18.31
N ASP A 136 -9.57 -4.40 17.73
CA ASP A 136 -10.50 -3.44 17.13
C ASP A 136 -11.21 -4.03 15.92
N ILE A 137 -10.54 -4.91 15.17
CA ILE A 137 -11.14 -5.65 14.05
C ILE A 137 -12.27 -6.59 14.52
N LYS A 138 -12.04 -7.32 15.61
CA LYS A 138 -13.09 -8.19 16.17
C LYS A 138 -14.33 -7.38 16.57
N ARG A 139 -14.11 -6.23 17.20
CA ARG A 139 -15.18 -5.30 17.60
C ARG A 139 -15.91 -4.71 16.40
N LEU A 140 -15.16 -4.29 15.36
CA LEU A 140 -15.76 -3.79 14.12
C LEU A 140 -16.63 -4.86 13.45
N LYS A 141 -16.12 -6.09 13.29
CA LYS A 141 -16.90 -7.21 12.73
C LYS A 141 -18.17 -7.51 13.53
N ALA A 142 -18.08 -7.49 14.86
CA ALA A 142 -19.26 -7.65 15.72
C ALA A 142 -20.30 -6.54 15.49
N GLY A 143 -19.84 -5.30 15.30
CA GLY A 143 -20.71 -4.16 14.96
C GLY A 143 -21.36 -4.27 13.59
N LEU A 144 -20.62 -4.68 12.56
CA LEU A 144 -21.17 -4.91 11.22
C LEU A 144 -22.32 -5.91 11.27
N LYS A 145 -22.14 -7.04 11.99
CA LYS A 145 -23.18 -8.05 12.20
C LYS A 145 -24.39 -7.50 12.95
N ALA A 146 -24.14 -6.78 14.05
CA ALA A 146 -25.19 -6.21 14.87
C ALA A 146 -26.05 -5.18 14.13
N LEU A 147 -25.45 -4.45 13.20
CA LEU A 147 -26.11 -3.46 12.37
C LEU A 147 -26.74 -4.04 11.09
N GLY A 148 -26.60 -5.35 10.86
CA GLY A 148 -27.09 -6.00 9.64
C GLY A 148 -26.42 -5.48 8.37
N LEU A 149 -25.18 -4.99 8.48
CA LEU A 149 -24.42 -4.50 7.34
C LEU A 149 -23.81 -5.67 6.55
N ALA A 150 -23.73 -5.53 5.25
CA ALA A 150 -23.23 -6.55 4.33
C ALA A 150 -21.73 -6.85 4.59
N GLU A 151 -21.45 -7.88 5.41
CA GLU A 151 -20.07 -8.24 5.80
C GLU A 151 -19.21 -8.68 4.63
N ASP A 152 -19.81 -9.28 3.62
CA ASP A 152 -19.16 -9.71 2.38
C ASP A 152 -18.59 -8.55 1.55
N LYS A 153 -19.09 -7.33 1.77
CA LYS A 153 -18.53 -6.09 1.20
C LYS A 153 -17.30 -5.55 1.94
N PHE A 154 -16.86 -6.20 3.02
CA PHE A 154 -15.71 -5.75 3.81
C PHE A 154 -14.55 -6.76 3.78
N ILE A 155 -13.42 -6.33 3.30
CA ILE A 155 -12.14 -7.04 3.42
C ILE A 155 -11.28 -6.31 4.44
N ILE A 156 -10.76 -7.05 5.41
CA ILE A 156 -9.89 -6.48 6.44
C ILE A 156 -8.52 -7.12 6.35
N LEU A 157 -7.53 -6.31 6.03
CA LEU A 157 -6.13 -6.69 5.90
C LEU A 157 -5.35 -6.16 7.10
N LEU A 158 -4.54 -7.04 7.72
CA LEU A 158 -3.62 -6.68 8.79
C LEU A 158 -2.21 -6.54 8.21
N HIS A 159 -1.56 -5.42 8.52
CA HIS A 159 -0.19 -5.16 8.11
C HIS A 159 0.73 -5.19 9.34
N GLN A 160 1.76 -6.03 9.30
CA GLN A 160 2.76 -6.10 10.33
C GLN A 160 3.63 -4.84 10.40
N LEU A 161 4.25 -4.62 11.54
CA LEU A 161 5.12 -3.48 11.76
C LEU A 161 6.34 -3.53 10.83
N VAL A 162 6.71 -2.36 10.31
CA VAL A 162 7.95 -2.15 9.56
C VAL A 162 9.02 -1.65 10.49
N ALA A 163 10.13 -2.37 10.58
CA ALA A 163 11.33 -1.95 11.29
C ALA A 163 12.34 -1.41 10.27
N LEU A 164 12.92 -0.25 10.54
CA LEU A 164 14.02 0.28 9.74
C LEU A 164 15.33 -0.28 10.29
N LYS A 165 16.18 -0.79 9.38
CA LYS A 165 17.49 -1.36 9.69
C LYS A 165 18.59 -0.55 9.00
N LYS A 166 19.66 -0.27 9.73
CA LYS A 166 20.88 0.34 9.21
C LYS A 166 22.07 -0.53 9.58
N GLY A 167 22.59 -1.28 8.63
CA GLY A 167 23.55 -2.34 8.90
C GLY A 167 22.92 -3.44 9.79
N GLU A 168 23.49 -3.71 10.94
CA GLU A 168 22.94 -4.67 11.92
C GLU A 168 22.00 -4.04 12.97
N GLU A 169 21.92 -2.72 13.01
CA GLU A 169 21.13 -1.99 14.01
C GLU A 169 19.69 -1.76 13.55
N ILE A 170 18.73 -2.19 14.39
CA ILE A 170 17.30 -1.87 14.21
C ILE A 170 17.00 -0.54 14.85
N LEU A 171 16.54 0.43 14.05
CA LEU A 171 16.17 1.76 14.50
C LEU A 171 14.83 1.71 15.26
N ARG A 172 14.88 1.86 16.58
CA ARG A 172 13.68 1.85 17.43
C ARG A 172 12.94 3.17 17.32
N MET A 173 11.66 3.10 16.98
CA MET A 173 10.79 4.27 16.91
C MET A 173 9.89 4.38 18.15
N ALA A 174 9.73 5.59 18.68
CA ALA A 174 8.85 5.91 19.79
C ALA A 174 8.10 7.23 19.52
N LYS A 175 6.96 7.14 18.84
CA LYS A 175 6.16 8.29 18.37
C LYS A 175 5.87 9.31 19.48
N ARG A 176 5.52 8.87 20.70
CA ARG A 176 5.23 9.77 21.83
C ARG A 176 6.46 10.51 22.35
N LYS A 177 7.65 9.98 22.13
CA LYS A 177 8.92 10.61 22.50
C LYS A 177 9.52 11.46 21.37
N GLY A 178 8.83 11.58 20.23
CA GLY A 178 9.34 12.31 19.07
C GLY A 178 10.48 11.58 18.32
N ILE A 179 10.68 10.28 18.59
CA ILE A 179 11.68 9.45 17.92
C ILE A 179 10.98 8.65 16.84
N TYR A 180 11.02 9.14 15.62
CA TYR A 180 10.47 8.48 14.43
C TYR A 180 11.21 8.98 13.18
N ILE A 181 11.15 8.18 12.12
CA ILE A 181 11.62 8.57 10.80
C ILE A 181 10.37 8.89 9.98
N ALA A 182 10.25 10.13 9.54
CA ALA A 182 9.16 10.55 8.68
C ALA A 182 9.35 9.99 7.26
N LEU A 183 8.25 9.89 6.49
CA LEU A 183 8.32 9.48 5.08
C LEU A 183 9.24 10.40 4.26
N ASP A 184 9.20 11.71 4.51
CA ASP A 184 10.09 12.67 3.86
C ASP A 184 11.57 12.40 4.17
N ASP A 185 11.90 12.02 5.42
CA ASP A 185 13.27 11.67 5.81
C ASP A 185 13.76 10.41 5.06
N LEU A 186 12.88 9.43 4.90
CA LEU A 186 13.17 8.22 4.12
C LEU A 186 13.39 8.58 2.64
N LEU A 187 12.48 9.34 2.04
CA LEU A 187 12.54 9.73 0.63
C LEU A 187 13.70 10.70 0.31
N SER A 188 14.25 11.39 1.32
CA SER A 188 15.48 12.17 1.16
C SER A 188 16.73 11.31 1.03
N GLN A 189 16.70 10.06 1.51
CA GLN A 189 17.82 9.14 1.53
C GLN A 189 17.80 8.11 0.41
N ILE A 190 16.62 7.72 -0.07
CA ILE A 190 16.43 6.70 -1.10
C ILE A 190 15.39 7.14 -2.14
N PRO A 191 15.52 6.69 -3.39
CA PRO A 191 14.52 6.95 -4.41
C PRO A 191 13.15 6.36 -4.05
N LYS A 192 12.08 7.06 -4.47
CA LYS A 192 10.69 6.61 -4.31
C LYS A 192 10.47 5.17 -4.80
N ASP A 193 11.02 4.84 -5.96
CA ASP A 193 10.85 3.53 -6.60
C ASP A 193 11.40 2.41 -5.73
N VAL A 194 12.56 2.64 -5.12
CA VAL A 194 13.19 1.70 -4.19
C VAL A 194 12.32 1.53 -2.94
N ALA A 195 11.87 2.64 -2.34
CA ALA A 195 11.00 2.58 -1.17
C ALA A 195 9.72 1.78 -1.46
N ARG A 196 9.06 2.02 -2.61
CA ARG A 196 7.85 1.30 -3.01
C ARG A 196 8.08 -0.20 -3.15
N TYR A 197 9.16 -0.61 -3.81
CA TYR A 197 9.49 -2.02 -3.98
C TYR A 197 9.67 -2.72 -2.63
N PHE A 198 10.52 -2.16 -1.76
CA PHE A 198 10.83 -2.76 -0.46
C PHE A 198 9.60 -2.87 0.44
N PHE A 199 8.67 -1.91 0.39
CA PHE A 199 7.40 -2.04 1.11
C PHE A 199 6.47 -3.11 0.53
N LEU A 200 6.62 -3.46 -0.76
CA LEU A 200 5.79 -4.45 -1.42
C LEU A 200 6.38 -5.87 -1.41
N GLU A 201 7.68 -6.05 -1.13
CA GLU A 201 8.37 -7.33 -1.33
C GLU A 201 7.98 -8.44 -0.34
N LYS A 202 7.43 -8.08 0.82
CA LYS A 202 7.00 -9.02 1.86
C LYS A 202 5.48 -9.08 1.96
N SER A 203 4.97 -10.23 2.42
CA SER A 203 3.54 -10.36 2.71
C SER A 203 3.13 -9.45 3.88
N LEU A 204 1.85 -9.08 3.92
CA LEU A 204 1.31 -8.24 4.99
C LEU A 204 1.50 -8.87 6.38
N ASP A 205 1.51 -10.20 6.47
CA ASP A 205 1.66 -10.96 7.73
C ASP A 205 3.10 -11.07 8.22
N THR A 206 4.07 -10.65 7.40
CA THR A 206 5.50 -10.79 7.70
C THR A 206 6.06 -9.46 8.22
N HIS A 207 6.83 -9.52 9.31
CA HIS A 207 7.60 -8.37 9.76
C HIS A 207 8.58 -7.96 8.66
N LEU A 208 8.53 -6.69 8.27
CA LEU A 208 9.43 -6.13 7.29
C LEU A 208 10.59 -5.42 8.00
N GLU A 209 11.80 -5.94 7.80
CA GLU A 209 13.04 -5.22 8.10
C GLU A 209 13.49 -4.47 6.86
N PHE A 210 13.24 -3.17 6.82
CA PHE A 210 13.62 -2.31 5.72
C PHE A 210 15.10 -1.95 5.81
N ASP A 211 15.93 -2.56 4.96
CA ASP A 211 17.37 -2.36 4.94
C ASP A 211 17.74 -1.08 4.16
N LEU A 212 18.11 -0.03 4.88
CA LEU A 212 18.46 1.27 4.29
C LEU A 212 19.77 1.23 3.49
N GLU A 213 20.73 0.38 3.84
CA GLU A 213 22.00 0.29 3.11
C GLU A 213 21.79 -0.41 1.76
N LEU A 214 21.06 -1.54 1.76
CA LEU A 214 20.67 -2.21 0.51
C LEU A 214 19.83 -1.29 -0.39
N ALA A 215 18.91 -0.53 0.22
CA ALA A 215 18.05 0.40 -0.52
C ALA A 215 18.83 1.54 -1.22
N LYS A 216 19.99 1.93 -0.69
CA LYS A 216 20.87 2.95 -1.29
C LYS A 216 21.77 2.40 -2.39
N GLU A 217 21.93 1.08 -2.46
CA GLU A 217 22.87 0.46 -3.39
C GLU A 217 22.38 0.57 -4.83
N GLN A 218 23.24 1.08 -5.73
CA GLN A 218 22.98 1.19 -7.17
C GLN A 218 23.70 0.08 -7.92
N SER A 219 23.41 -1.16 -7.58
CA SER A 219 24.00 -2.34 -8.20
C SER A 219 22.97 -3.45 -8.40
N SER A 220 23.41 -4.55 -9.00
CA SER A 220 22.55 -5.75 -9.18
C SER A 220 22.09 -6.40 -7.88
N LYS A 221 22.61 -6.00 -6.72
CA LYS A 221 22.11 -6.44 -5.41
C LYS A 221 20.81 -5.77 -5.04
N ASN A 222 20.56 -4.54 -5.53
CA ASN A 222 19.28 -3.87 -5.35
C ASN A 222 18.28 -4.39 -6.40
N PRO A 223 17.20 -5.06 -5.98
CA PRO A 223 16.28 -5.69 -6.92
C PRO A 223 15.57 -4.68 -7.84
N VAL A 224 15.31 -3.47 -7.36
CA VAL A 224 14.68 -2.41 -8.19
C VAL A 224 15.60 -2.00 -9.32
N TYR A 225 16.85 -1.71 -8.97
CA TYR A 225 17.87 -1.35 -9.95
C TYR A 225 18.03 -2.45 -10.99
N TYR A 226 18.05 -3.71 -10.54
CA TYR A 226 18.20 -4.87 -11.42
C TYR A 226 17.03 -5.04 -12.41
N ILE A 227 15.78 -4.86 -11.95
CA ILE A 227 14.59 -4.93 -12.80
C ILE A 227 14.56 -3.75 -13.79
N GLN A 228 14.84 -2.54 -13.33
CA GLN A 228 14.88 -1.34 -14.16
C GLN A 228 15.99 -1.44 -15.22
N TYR A 229 17.14 -2.00 -14.86
CA TYR A 229 18.22 -2.26 -15.78
C TYR A 229 17.84 -3.27 -16.88
N ALA A 230 17.09 -4.32 -16.55
CA ALA A 230 16.54 -5.23 -17.57
C ALA A 230 15.67 -4.47 -18.58
N PHE A 231 14.77 -3.61 -18.08
CA PHE A 231 13.89 -2.81 -18.94
C PHE A 231 14.67 -1.82 -19.82
N ALA A 232 15.65 -1.10 -19.27
CA ALA A 232 16.51 -0.17 -20.00
C ALA A 232 17.37 -0.90 -21.07
N ARG A 233 17.88 -2.09 -20.73
CA ARG A 233 18.64 -2.93 -21.68
C ARG A 233 17.75 -3.36 -22.85
N ILE A 234 16.50 -3.72 -22.62
CA ILE A 234 15.55 -4.04 -23.69
C ILE A 234 15.35 -2.83 -24.61
N ASN A 235 15.18 -1.63 -24.06
CA ASN A 235 15.10 -0.42 -24.90
C ASN A 235 16.34 -0.22 -25.77
N SER A 236 17.52 -0.43 -25.22
CA SER A 236 18.78 -0.34 -25.98
C SER A 236 18.88 -1.39 -27.11
N ILE A 237 18.31 -2.57 -26.92
CA ILE A 237 18.21 -3.59 -27.98
C ILE A 237 17.36 -3.07 -29.13
N PHE A 238 16.19 -2.49 -28.86
CA PHE A 238 15.32 -1.92 -29.89
C PHE A 238 15.97 -0.71 -30.59
N GLU A 239 16.65 0.16 -29.86
CA GLU A 239 17.40 1.27 -30.46
C GLU A 239 18.45 0.75 -31.46
N LYS A 240 19.17 -0.34 -31.12
CA LYS A 240 20.17 -0.98 -32.01
C LYS A 240 19.55 -1.73 -33.18
N ALA A 241 18.40 -2.36 -33.00
CA ALA A 241 17.70 -3.07 -34.05
C ALA A 241 17.13 -2.11 -35.13
N GLY A 242 16.89 -0.84 -34.76
CA GLY A 242 16.36 0.16 -35.69
C GLY A 242 14.98 -0.22 -36.23
N ASN A 243 14.84 -0.19 -37.56
CA ASN A 243 13.55 -0.43 -38.24
C ASN A 243 13.29 -1.91 -38.60
N VAL A 244 13.92 -2.85 -37.91
CA VAL A 244 13.64 -4.28 -38.14
C VAL A 244 12.17 -4.54 -37.83
N LYS A 245 11.41 -5.06 -38.83
CA LYS A 245 10.03 -5.46 -38.64
C LYS A 245 9.98 -6.61 -37.63
N MET A 246 9.11 -6.50 -36.65
CA MET A 246 8.83 -7.61 -35.73
C MET A 246 7.80 -8.53 -36.40
N GLU A 247 8.26 -9.66 -36.91
CA GLU A 247 7.40 -10.72 -37.39
C GLU A 247 7.46 -11.91 -36.42
N SER A 248 6.33 -12.59 -36.24
CA SER A 248 6.25 -13.72 -35.34
C SER A 248 6.82 -14.99 -35.93
N ASN A 249 8.15 -15.05 -36.11
CA ASN A 249 8.85 -16.28 -36.52
C ASN A 249 9.07 -17.17 -35.27
N LEU A 250 7.98 -17.48 -34.56
CA LEU A 250 8.03 -18.19 -33.28
C LEU A 250 8.50 -19.64 -33.42
N GLU A 251 8.41 -20.22 -34.60
CA GLU A 251 8.92 -21.56 -34.91
C GLU A 251 10.46 -21.66 -34.80
N LEU A 252 11.15 -20.52 -34.83
CA LEU A 252 12.62 -20.44 -34.64
C LEU A 252 13.03 -20.30 -33.19
N ILE A 253 12.08 -20.00 -32.29
CA ILE A 253 12.31 -19.85 -30.85
C ILE A 253 12.28 -21.23 -30.19
N LYS A 254 13.46 -21.83 -30.00
CA LYS A 254 13.61 -23.23 -29.56
C LYS A 254 14.56 -23.43 -28.39
N GLU A 255 15.39 -22.40 -28.11
CA GLU A 255 16.38 -22.49 -27.06
C GLU A 255 15.70 -22.58 -25.68
N LYS A 256 16.36 -23.25 -24.75
CA LYS A 256 15.84 -23.47 -23.40
C LYS A 256 15.46 -22.15 -22.72
N GLU A 257 16.34 -21.15 -22.79
CA GLU A 257 16.16 -19.85 -22.14
C GLU A 257 15.02 -19.05 -22.79
N GLU A 258 14.82 -19.18 -24.10
CA GLU A 258 13.71 -18.57 -24.84
C GLU A 258 12.36 -19.18 -24.39
N LEU A 259 12.30 -20.50 -24.30
CA LEU A 259 11.09 -21.22 -23.86
C LEU A 259 10.80 -20.97 -22.38
N ASP A 260 11.83 -20.85 -21.54
CA ASP A 260 11.68 -20.49 -20.12
C ASP A 260 11.09 -19.09 -19.94
N LEU A 261 11.52 -18.11 -20.76
CA LEU A 261 10.92 -16.78 -20.77
C LEU A 261 9.43 -16.85 -21.14
N ILE A 262 9.10 -17.54 -22.23
CA ILE A 262 7.70 -17.65 -22.69
C ILE A 262 6.84 -18.26 -21.59
N ARG A 263 7.23 -19.43 -21.05
CA ARG A 263 6.50 -20.11 -19.97
C ARG A 263 6.29 -19.23 -18.74
N TYR A 264 7.21 -18.30 -18.49
CA TYR A 264 7.14 -17.46 -17.31
C TYR A 264 6.28 -16.21 -17.55
N PHE A 265 6.50 -15.47 -18.63
CA PHE A 265 5.74 -14.23 -18.83
C PHE A 265 4.25 -14.47 -19.16
N VAL A 266 3.89 -15.58 -19.77
CA VAL A 266 2.47 -15.91 -20.04
C VAL A 266 1.65 -16.12 -18.77
N ARG A 267 2.30 -16.34 -17.62
CA ARG A 267 1.65 -16.46 -16.30
C ARG A 267 1.24 -15.12 -15.71
N PHE A 268 1.64 -14.00 -16.28
CA PHE A 268 1.34 -12.68 -15.73
C PHE A 268 -0.14 -12.44 -15.43
N PRO A 269 -1.08 -12.73 -16.35
CA PRO A 269 -2.51 -12.56 -16.07
C PRO A 269 -3.00 -13.41 -14.89
N GLU A 270 -2.48 -14.64 -14.76
CA GLU A 270 -2.81 -15.54 -13.65
C GLU A 270 -2.33 -14.96 -12.31
N ILE A 271 -1.09 -14.46 -12.25
CA ILE A 271 -0.53 -13.81 -11.05
C ILE A 271 -1.38 -12.61 -10.64
N ILE A 272 -1.77 -11.75 -11.60
CA ILE A 272 -2.62 -10.59 -11.30
C ILE A 272 -4.01 -11.03 -10.81
N PHE A 273 -4.58 -12.06 -11.44
CA PHE A 273 -5.86 -12.60 -11.01
C PHE A 273 -5.80 -13.16 -9.58
N GLU A 274 -4.77 -13.93 -9.23
CA GLU A 274 -4.56 -14.44 -7.87
C GLU A 274 -4.42 -13.31 -6.86
N ILE A 275 -3.59 -12.30 -7.14
CA ILE A 275 -3.42 -11.13 -6.28
C ILE A 275 -4.75 -10.41 -6.07
N SER A 276 -5.58 -10.28 -7.10
CA SER A 276 -6.90 -9.64 -7.00
C SER A 276 -7.87 -10.38 -6.08
N LYS A 277 -7.66 -11.68 -5.84
CA LYS A 277 -8.49 -12.53 -4.98
C LYS A 277 -7.97 -12.63 -3.55
N ASN A 278 -6.65 -12.74 -3.39
CA ASN A 278 -6.04 -13.01 -2.08
C ASN A 278 -5.32 -11.81 -1.46
N TYR A 279 -5.18 -10.69 -2.20
CA TYR A 279 -4.51 -9.45 -1.80
C TYR A 279 -3.02 -9.63 -1.44
N GLN A 280 -2.40 -10.72 -1.89
CA GLN A 280 -0.98 -11.01 -1.65
C GLN A 280 -0.10 -10.25 -2.66
N VAL A 281 -0.06 -8.92 -2.53
CA VAL A 281 0.60 -8.00 -3.49
C VAL A 281 2.10 -8.26 -3.65
N HIS A 282 2.75 -8.88 -2.66
CA HIS A 282 4.18 -9.22 -2.69
C HIS A 282 4.57 -10.23 -3.78
N HIS A 283 3.61 -10.96 -4.35
CA HIS A 283 3.89 -11.83 -5.49
C HIS A 283 4.30 -11.05 -6.74
N LEU A 284 3.86 -9.79 -6.88
CA LEU A 284 4.17 -8.98 -8.07
C LEU A 284 5.65 -8.56 -8.14
N PRO A 285 6.28 -7.97 -7.09
CA PRO A 285 7.71 -7.67 -7.11
C PRO A 285 8.57 -8.92 -7.25
N GLN A 286 8.20 -10.05 -6.62
CA GLN A 286 8.90 -11.33 -6.78
C GLN A 286 8.82 -11.84 -8.22
N TYR A 287 7.63 -11.74 -8.84
CA TYR A 287 7.43 -12.09 -10.23
C TYR A 287 8.28 -11.24 -11.18
N ALA A 288 8.28 -9.92 -10.99
CA ALA A 288 9.05 -9.00 -11.82
C ALA A 288 10.56 -9.26 -11.72
N LEU A 289 11.06 -9.53 -10.51
CA LEU A 289 12.48 -9.86 -10.30
C LEU A 289 12.88 -11.16 -11.00
N GLU A 290 12.07 -12.19 -10.89
CA GLU A 290 12.37 -13.47 -11.55
C GLU A 290 12.25 -13.35 -13.07
N LEU A 291 11.32 -12.56 -13.60
CA LEU A 291 11.25 -12.29 -15.04
C LEU A 291 12.50 -11.56 -15.54
N ALA A 292 12.99 -10.57 -14.78
CA ALA A 292 14.24 -9.88 -15.08
C ALA A 292 15.44 -10.85 -15.04
N ASN A 293 15.51 -11.76 -14.05
CA ASN A 293 16.55 -12.79 -13.96
C ASN A 293 16.56 -13.71 -15.21
N ARG A 294 15.39 -14.15 -15.65
CA ARG A 294 15.25 -15.00 -16.84
C ARG A 294 15.66 -14.26 -18.10
N PHE A 295 15.27 -12.99 -18.22
CA PHE A 295 15.69 -12.14 -19.34
C PHE A 295 17.21 -11.96 -19.38
N HIS A 296 17.86 -11.69 -18.25
CA HIS A 296 19.31 -11.53 -18.22
C HIS A 296 20.05 -12.81 -18.62
N ARG A 297 19.59 -13.99 -18.13
CA ARG A 297 20.14 -15.29 -18.54
C ARG A 297 19.99 -15.55 -20.04
N PHE A 298 18.84 -15.21 -20.61
CA PHE A 298 18.64 -15.31 -22.06
C PHE A 298 19.58 -14.36 -22.83
N TYR A 299 19.65 -13.10 -22.39
CA TYR A 299 20.51 -12.09 -23.02
C TYR A 299 22.00 -12.44 -22.97
N GLU A 300 22.49 -13.05 -21.92
CA GLU A 300 23.89 -13.47 -21.77
C GLU A 300 24.26 -14.62 -22.69
N LYS A 301 23.33 -15.53 -22.95
CA LYS A 301 23.59 -16.75 -23.72
C LYS A 301 23.31 -16.59 -25.21
N HIS A 302 22.42 -15.70 -25.60
CA HIS A 302 21.90 -15.61 -26.96
C HIS A 302 22.00 -14.19 -27.51
N ARG A 303 22.53 -14.09 -28.75
CA ARG A 303 22.51 -12.82 -29.50
C ARG A 303 21.11 -12.57 -30.02
N ILE A 304 20.46 -11.49 -29.59
CA ILE A 304 19.12 -11.12 -30.04
C ILE A 304 19.15 -10.64 -31.48
N ILE A 305 20.11 -9.79 -31.83
CA ILE A 305 20.37 -9.33 -33.20
C ILE A 305 21.45 -10.26 -33.77
N SER A 306 21.07 -11.17 -34.66
CA SER A 306 21.94 -12.16 -35.31
C SER A 306 22.04 -11.92 -36.82
N GLU A 307 22.86 -12.71 -37.52
CA GLU A 307 22.96 -12.69 -38.97
C GLU A 307 21.67 -13.26 -39.63
N ASP A 308 20.96 -14.16 -38.95
CA ASP A 308 19.65 -14.64 -39.36
C ASP A 308 18.57 -13.62 -39.01
N GLU A 309 18.06 -12.92 -40.03
CA GLU A 309 17.05 -11.89 -39.90
C GLU A 309 15.73 -12.44 -39.32
N ARG A 310 15.30 -13.63 -39.71
CA ARG A 310 14.09 -14.25 -39.23
C ARG A 310 14.21 -14.59 -37.72
N LEU A 311 15.34 -15.13 -37.31
CA LEU A 311 15.62 -15.40 -35.90
C LEU A 311 15.66 -14.10 -35.09
N THR A 312 16.28 -13.04 -35.65
CA THR A 312 16.29 -11.70 -35.06
C THR A 312 14.87 -11.19 -34.84
N GLN A 313 14.00 -11.28 -35.82
CA GLN A 313 12.58 -10.86 -35.74
C GLN A 313 11.84 -11.63 -34.65
N GLY A 314 11.99 -12.97 -34.59
CA GLY A 314 11.40 -13.80 -33.54
C GLY A 314 11.88 -13.43 -32.14
N ARG A 315 13.20 -13.21 -31.96
CA ARG A 315 13.81 -12.79 -30.68
C ARG A 315 13.39 -11.38 -30.28
N LEU A 316 13.26 -10.45 -31.22
CA LEU A 316 12.73 -9.11 -30.93
C LEU A 316 11.27 -9.18 -30.48
N SER A 317 10.45 -10.03 -31.08
CA SER A 317 9.07 -10.24 -30.65
C SER A 317 8.99 -10.82 -29.22
N LEU A 318 9.86 -11.79 -28.90
CA LEU A 318 10.00 -12.35 -27.56
C LEU A 318 10.39 -11.26 -26.53
N VAL A 319 11.41 -10.49 -26.84
CA VAL A 319 11.90 -9.42 -25.96
C VAL A 319 10.87 -8.30 -25.79
N LYS A 320 10.08 -8.02 -26.84
CA LYS A 320 8.96 -7.08 -26.76
C LYS A 320 7.89 -7.52 -25.75
N SER A 321 7.57 -8.80 -25.74
CA SER A 321 6.64 -9.38 -24.77
C SER A 321 7.16 -9.25 -23.35
N VAL A 322 8.44 -9.53 -23.13
CA VAL A 322 9.09 -9.32 -21.83
C VAL A 322 9.03 -7.84 -21.41
N GLN A 323 9.32 -6.91 -22.34
CA GLN A 323 9.23 -5.48 -22.07
C GLN A 323 7.85 -5.04 -21.60
N LEU A 324 6.79 -5.52 -22.28
CA LEU A 324 5.40 -5.20 -21.94
C LEU A 324 5.07 -5.68 -20.52
N VAL A 325 5.40 -6.93 -20.21
CA VAL A 325 5.10 -7.52 -18.90
C VAL A 325 5.92 -6.88 -17.77
N LEU A 326 7.22 -6.63 -17.96
CA LEU A 326 8.03 -5.90 -16.98
C LEU A 326 7.53 -4.47 -16.79
N GLY A 327 7.21 -3.77 -17.88
CA GLY A 327 6.68 -2.42 -17.83
C GLY A 327 5.38 -2.34 -17.06
N GLU A 328 4.45 -3.26 -17.31
CA GLU A 328 3.18 -3.32 -16.60
C GLU A 328 3.36 -3.72 -15.12
N SER A 329 4.27 -4.66 -14.83
CA SER A 329 4.60 -5.02 -13.45
C SER A 329 5.13 -3.81 -12.67
N LEU A 330 6.05 -3.03 -13.26
CA LEU A 330 6.58 -1.80 -12.64
C LEU A 330 5.48 -0.74 -12.47
N ASN A 331 4.64 -0.55 -13.48
CA ASN A 331 3.51 0.39 -13.46
C ASN A 331 2.53 0.08 -12.33
N LEU A 332 2.11 -1.17 -12.18
CA LEU A 332 1.21 -1.61 -11.11
C LEU A 332 1.82 -1.42 -9.71
N MET A 333 3.14 -1.51 -9.57
CA MET A 333 3.85 -1.18 -8.33
C MET A 333 4.03 0.33 -8.12
N GLY A 334 3.71 1.17 -9.11
CA GLY A 334 3.98 2.61 -9.09
C GLY A 334 5.48 2.94 -9.16
N ILE A 335 6.25 2.08 -9.82
CA ILE A 335 7.70 2.19 -10.04
C ILE A 335 7.94 2.59 -11.50
N ALA A 336 8.88 3.48 -11.73
CA ALA A 336 9.22 3.93 -13.07
C ALA A 336 9.90 2.82 -13.89
N SER A 337 9.64 2.83 -15.21
CA SER A 337 10.31 2.00 -16.20
C SER A 337 11.24 2.87 -17.08
N PRO A 338 12.47 3.17 -16.64
CA PRO A 338 13.36 4.09 -17.33
C PRO A 338 13.84 3.51 -18.67
N LYS A 339 13.87 4.36 -19.70
CA LYS A 339 14.36 3.92 -21.02
C LYS A 339 15.88 3.76 -21.05
N ARG A 340 16.61 4.45 -20.18
CA ARG A 340 18.08 4.43 -20.05
C ARG A 340 18.48 4.48 -18.58
N MET A 341 19.55 3.80 -18.25
CA MET A 341 20.18 3.79 -16.93
C MET A 341 21.70 3.91 -17.11
#